data_af1b086c61e16c5a2c273e845d586920
#
_entry.id   af1b086c61e16c5a2c273e845d586920
#
_cell.length_a   1.000
_cell.length_b   1.000
_cell.length_c   1.000
_cell.angle_alpha   90.00
_cell.angle_beta   90.00
_cell.angle_gamma   90.00
#
_symmetry.space_group_name_H-M   'P 1'
#
loop_
_entity.id
_entity.type
_entity.pdbx_description
1 polymer ?
#
loop_
_entity_poly.entity_id
_entity_poly.type
_entity_poly.pdbx_seq_one_letter_code
_entity_poly.pdbx_strand_id
1 'polypeptide(L)'
;MQSFISETLDDILQTTKSFENVVFVLPSQRAKVFVKQTFKDKISVGFLPEMLNIEQFIHQISGVQKADNIQLLFHFYTIYKSVEKNPDSFGTFSAWALTVLQDFNEIDQHLINTKEIFIYLRDIERLRKWSVKGTFKETELIKDHYFFLEKLNNYYNAFYQFLLDKNMGYQGLMYREASKKVAAFLGNNTDKKF
;
A
#
# COMPACT_ATOMS: atom_id res chain seq x y z
N MET A 1 6.84 -26.51 27.25
CA MET A 1 6.27 -25.16 27.07
C MET A 1 5.47 -25.22 25.79
N GLN A 2 4.16 -25.10 25.85
CA GLN A 2 3.32 -25.04 24.64
C GLN A 2 3.62 -23.74 23.89
N SER A 3 3.60 -23.78 22.56
CA SER A 3 3.77 -22.57 21.77
C SER A 3 2.45 -21.80 21.70
N PHE A 4 2.52 -20.47 21.55
CA PHE A 4 1.34 -19.60 21.34
C PHE A 4 0.39 -20.14 20.24
N ILE A 5 0.96 -20.58 19.11
CA ILE A 5 0.17 -21.19 18.02
C ILE A 5 -0.58 -22.43 18.48
N SER A 6 0.05 -23.28 19.29
CA SER A 6 -0.59 -24.49 19.80
C SER A 6 -1.75 -24.19 20.75
N GLU A 7 -1.58 -23.25 21.67
CA GLU A 7 -2.62 -22.81 22.60
C GLU A 7 -3.79 -22.16 21.85
N THR A 8 -3.51 -21.24 20.93
CA THR A 8 -4.54 -20.60 20.10
C THR A 8 -5.35 -21.62 19.29
N LEU A 9 -4.68 -22.64 18.74
CA LEU A 9 -5.38 -23.69 17.98
C LEU A 9 -6.22 -24.57 18.87
N ASP A 10 -5.80 -24.86 20.10
CA ASP A 10 -6.61 -25.60 21.06
C ASP A 10 -7.91 -24.87 21.41
N ASP A 11 -7.84 -23.56 21.64
CA ASP A 11 -9.01 -22.71 21.89
C ASP A 11 -9.97 -22.68 20.68
N ILE A 12 -9.42 -22.56 19.48
CA ILE A 12 -10.23 -22.56 18.26
C ILE A 12 -10.88 -23.92 18.02
N LEU A 13 -10.16 -25.01 18.24
CA LEU A 13 -10.70 -26.39 18.11
C LEU A 13 -11.80 -26.71 19.11
N GLN A 14 -11.76 -26.10 20.30
CA GLN A 14 -12.82 -26.26 21.29
C GLN A 14 -14.11 -25.50 20.89
N THR A 15 -13.97 -24.37 20.23
CA THR A 15 -15.10 -23.47 19.89
C THR A 15 -15.67 -23.72 18.49
N THR A 16 -14.89 -24.28 17.59
CA THR A 16 -15.24 -24.43 16.17
C THR A 16 -15.38 -25.89 15.77
N LYS A 17 -16.59 -26.30 15.41
CA LYS A 17 -16.86 -27.67 14.99
C LYS A 17 -16.50 -28.00 13.54
N SER A 18 -16.44 -27.00 12.68
CA SER A 18 -16.09 -27.12 11.25
C SER A 18 -15.28 -25.91 10.79
N PHE A 19 -14.25 -26.15 9.97
CA PHE A 19 -13.38 -25.12 9.39
C PHE A 19 -13.77 -24.74 7.97
N GLU A 20 -14.88 -25.23 7.45
CA GLU A 20 -15.29 -25.05 6.05
C GLU A 20 -15.41 -23.58 5.67
N ASN A 21 -15.90 -22.74 6.59
CA ASN A 21 -16.09 -21.30 6.37
C ASN A 21 -15.15 -20.43 7.24
N VAL A 22 -14.03 -21.00 7.69
CA VAL A 22 -13.04 -20.27 8.49
C VAL A 22 -11.84 -19.93 7.66
N VAL A 23 -11.45 -18.64 7.67
CA VAL A 23 -10.28 -18.12 6.98
C VAL A 23 -9.27 -17.62 8.00
N PHE A 24 -8.08 -18.19 8.01
CA PHE A 24 -6.98 -17.73 8.87
C PHE A 24 -6.16 -16.68 8.12
N VAL A 25 -6.17 -15.46 8.64
CA VAL A 25 -5.32 -14.39 8.15
C VAL A 25 -4.06 -14.33 9.00
N LEU A 26 -2.94 -14.66 8.41
CA LEU A 26 -1.65 -14.86 9.10
C LEU A 26 -0.63 -13.79 8.68
N PRO A 27 0.29 -13.38 9.57
CA PRO A 27 1.22 -12.29 9.29
C PRO A 27 2.23 -12.62 8.17
N SER A 28 2.51 -13.90 7.91
CA SER A 28 3.50 -14.29 6.91
C SER A 28 3.27 -15.70 6.35
N GLN A 29 3.91 -16.01 5.23
CA GLN A 29 3.91 -17.36 4.66
C GLN A 29 4.56 -18.39 5.62
N ARG A 30 5.56 -17.96 6.39
CA ARG A 30 6.20 -18.82 7.39
C ARG A 30 5.21 -19.22 8.49
N ALA A 31 4.40 -18.28 8.97
CA ALA A 31 3.36 -18.58 9.97
C ALA A 31 2.38 -19.63 9.45
N LYS A 32 2.01 -19.62 8.16
CA LYS A 32 1.16 -20.66 7.55
C LYS A 32 1.76 -22.06 7.69
N VAL A 33 3.07 -22.20 7.51
CA VAL A 33 3.74 -23.50 7.61
C VAL A 33 3.65 -24.04 9.05
N PHE A 34 3.92 -23.20 10.05
CA PHE A 34 3.83 -23.60 11.45
C PHE A 34 2.40 -23.94 11.86
N VAL A 35 1.42 -23.12 11.47
CA VAL A 35 0.01 -23.40 11.73
C VAL A 35 -0.40 -24.73 11.10
N LYS A 36 -0.06 -24.98 9.84
CA LYS A 36 -0.34 -26.26 9.16
C LYS A 36 0.30 -27.44 9.89
N GLN A 37 1.53 -27.30 10.35
CA GLN A 37 2.22 -28.39 11.07
C GLN A 37 1.51 -28.67 12.39
N THR A 38 1.19 -27.64 13.16
CA THR A 38 0.46 -27.81 14.44
C THR A 38 -0.93 -28.42 14.24
N PHE A 39 -1.63 -28.09 13.16
CA PHE A 39 -2.90 -28.76 12.81
C PHE A 39 -2.72 -30.25 12.56
N LYS A 40 -1.68 -30.66 11.81
CA LYS A 40 -1.39 -32.06 11.57
C LYS A 40 -1.14 -32.86 12.85
N ASP A 41 -0.52 -32.21 13.83
CA ASP A 41 -0.23 -32.87 15.13
C ASP A 41 -1.49 -33.02 16.01
N LYS A 42 -2.53 -32.21 15.76
CA LYS A 42 -3.75 -32.15 16.57
C LYS A 42 -4.97 -32.84 15.94
N ILE A 43 -5.02 -32.87 14.61
CA ILE A 43 -6.18 -33.44 13.87
C ILE A 43 -5.71 -34.57 12.99
N SER A 44 -6.22 -35.75 13.24
CA SER A 44 -5.88 -36.98 12.49
C SER A 44 -6.53 -37.03 11.10
N VAL A 45 -7.75 -36.52 10.95
CA VAL A 45 -8.51 -36.45 9.68
C VAL A 45 -9.40 -35.21 9.69
N GLY A 46 -9.32 -34.41 8.62
CA GLY A 46 -10.17 -33.24 8.47
C GLY A 46 -9.71 -32.28 7.36
N PHE A 47 -10.57 -31.34 7.01
CA PHE A 47 -10.23 -30.24 6.12
C PHE A 47 -9.55 -29.12 6.90
N LEU A 48 -8.45 -28.60 6.37
CA LEU A 48 -7.80 -27.42 6.91
C LEU A 48 -8.58 -26.16 6.53
N PRO A 49 -8.61 -25.13 7.41
CA PRO A 49 -9.18 -23.85 7.06
C PRO A 49 -8.40 -23.20 5.90
N GLU A 50 -9.06 -22.32 5.17
CA GLU A 50 -8.37 -21.45 4.23
C GLU A 50 -7.33 -20.60 4.99
N MET A 51 -6.10 -20.55 4.50
CA MET A 51 -5.02 -19.80 5.15
C MET A 51 -4.45 -18.78 4.19
N LEU A 52 -4.59 -17.52 4.51
CA LEU A 52 -4.06 -16.39 3.77
C LEU A 52 -2.97 -15.69 4.59
N ASN A 53 -1.95 -15.16 3.92
CA ASN A 53 -1.13 -14.15 4.56
C ASN A 53 -1.80 -12.77 4.38
N ILE A 54 -1.36 -11.78 5.17
CA ILE A 54 -1.92 -10.41 5.11
C ILE A 54 -1.90 -9.86 3.68
N GLU A 55 -0.82 -10.06 2.93
CA GLU A 55 -0.69 -9.56 1.56
C GLU A 55 -1.72 -10.20 0.61
N GLN A 56 -1.94 -11.52 0.72
CA GLN A 56 -2.97 -12.23 -0.04
C GLN A 56 -4.38 -11.77 0.33
N PHE A 57 -4.63 -11.56 1.61
CA PHE A 57 -5.92 -11.08 2.09
C PHE A 57 -6.22 -9.66 1.59
N ILE A 58 -5.24 -8.76 1.68
CA ILE A 58 -5.36 -7.40 1.14
C ILE A 58 -5.55 -7.41 -0.37
N HIS A 59 -4.85 -8.30 -1.09
CA HIS A 59 -5.07 -8.47 -2.53
C HIS A 59 -6.50 -8.91 -2.86
N GLN A 60 -7.07 -9.87 -2.12
CA GLN A 60 -8.47 -10.31 -2.31
C GLN A 60 -9.46 -9.17 -2.10
N ILE A 61 -9.25 -8.32 -1.09
CA ILE A 61 -10.12 -7.17 -0.80
C ILE A 61 -9.96 -6.07 -1.84
N SER A 62 -8.72 -5.67 -2.13
CA SER A 62 -8.42 -4.53 -3.00
C SER A 62 -8.68 -4.83 -4.48
N GLY A 63 -8.44 -6.05 -4.91
CA GLY A 63 -8.37 -6.44 -6.32
C GLY A 63 -7.10 -5.94 -7.03
N VAL A 64 -6.12 -5.39 -6.29
CA VAL A 64 -4.89 -4.82 -6.82
C VAL A 64 -3.73 -5.78 -6.59
N GLN A 65 -3.00 -6.11 -7.66
CA GLN A 65 -1.81 -6.95 -7.60
C GLN A 65 -0.56 -6.11 -7.29
N LYS A 66 0.28 -6.61 -6.40
CA LYS A 66 1.54 -5.93 -6.08
C LYS A 66 2.51 -5.99 -7.26
N ALA A 67 2.97 -4.81 -7.68
CA ALA A 67 4.01 -4.63 -8.68
C ALA A 67 5.38 -4.49 -8.02
N ASP A 68 6.45 -4.87 -8.73
CA ASP A 68 7.82 -4.61 -8.27
C ASP A 68 8.24 -3.14 -8.52
N ASN A 69 9.27 -2.70 -7.80
CA ASN A 69 9.73 -1.31 -7.83
C ASN A 69 10.25 -0.89 -9.22
N ILE A 70 10.85 -1.82 -9.97
CA ILE A 70 11.38 -1.54 -11.31
C ILE A 70 10.21 -1.30 -12.26
N GLN A 71 9.20 -2.16 -12.21
CA GLN A 71 7.99 -2.02 -12.99
C GLN A 71 7.25 -0.71 -12.68
N LEU A 72 7.12 -0.37 -11.39
CA LEU A 72 6.53 0.90 -10.95
C LEU A 72 7.31 2.10 -11.48
N LEU A 73 8.65 2.06 -11.45
CA LEU A 73 9.49 3.14 -11.94
C LEU A 73 9.29 3.40 -13.45
N PHE A 74 9.24 2.35 -14.27
CA PHE A 74 8.99 2.49 -15.71
C PHE A 74 7.58 3.01 -16.01
N HIS A 75 6.58 2.54 -15.29
CA HIS A 75 5.23 3.06 -15.42
C HIS A 75 5.13 4.52 -14.98
N PHE A 76 5.79 4.88 -13.89
CA PHE A 76 5.82 6.26 -13.43
C PHE A 76 6.52 7.17 -14.44
N TYR A 77 7.60 6.72 -15.08
CA TYR A 77 8.24 7.46 -16.16
C TYR A 77 7.30 7.67 -17.36
N THR A 78 6.48 6.69 -17.68
CA THR A 78 5.48 6.81 -18.75
C THR A 78 4.46 7.90 -18.42
N ILE A 79 3.97 7.92 -17.20
CA ILE A 79 3.03 8.94 -16.72
C ILE A 79 3.71 10.31 -16.67
N TYR A 80 4.93 10.39 -16.10
CA TYR A 80 5.71 11.61 -16.06
C TYR A 80 5.83 12.26 -17.45
N LYS A 81 6.18 11.48 -18.48
CA LYS A 81 6.26 11.96 -19.85
C LYS A 81 4.92 12.42 -20.45
N SER A 82 3.81 11.87 -19.97
CA SER A 82 2.48 12.30 -20.45
C SER A 82 2.01 13.61 -19.80
N VAL A 83 2.50 13.90 -18.61
CA VAL A 83 2.13 15.11 -17.84
C VAL A 83 3.06 16.29 -18.14
N GLU A 84 4.35 16.00 -18.38
CA GLU A 84 5.36 17.04 -18.63
C GLU A 84 5.47 17.43 -20.10
N LYS A 85 5.53 18.76 -20.34
CA LYS A 85 5.78 19.28 -21.70
C LYS A 85 7.21 19.02 -22.18
N ASN A 86 8.16 19.11 -21.26
CA ASN A 86 9.60 18.90 -21.52
C ASN A 86 10.11 17.90 -20.47
N PRO A 87 9.87 16.59 -20.65
CA PRO A 87 10.26 15.60 -19.68
C PRO A 87 11.79 15.40 -19.67
N ASP A 88 12.34 15.22 -18.49
CA ASP A 88 13.72 14.83 -18.29
C ASP A 88 14.05 13.47 -18.93
N SER A 89 15.34 13.24 -19.15
CA SER A 89 15.83 11.91 -19.51
C SER A 89 15.52 10.90 -18.38
N PHE A 90 15.42 9.63 -18.72
CA PHE A 90 15.19 8.59 -17.73
C PHE A 90 16.23 8.58 -16.60
N GLY A 91 17.49 8.88 -16.92
CA GLY A 91 18.57 8.97 -15.92
C GLY A 91 18.33 10.07 -14.89
N THR A 92 17.96 11.28 -15.33
CA THR A 92 17.62 12.39 -14.44
C THR A 92 16.36 12.10 -13.63
N PHE A 93 15.32 11.60 -14.29
CA PHE A 93 14.05 11.22 -13.64
C PHE A 93 14.26 10.15 -12.55
N SER A 94 14.99 9.07 -12.84
CA SER A 94 15.16 7.95 -11.91
C SER A 94 15.92 8.34 -10.63
N ALA A 95 16.73 9.39 -10.67
CA ALA A 95 17.48 9.87 -9.53
C ALA A 95 16.58 10.35 -8.36
N TRP A 96 15.38 10.85 -8.66
CA TRP A 96 14.42 11.31 -7.66
C TRP A 96 13.13 10.47 -7.59
N ALA A 97 12.75 9.82 -8.68
CA ALA A 97 11.47 9.13 -8.80
C ALA A 97 11.27 7.99 -7.80
N LEU A 98 12.33 7.28 -7.43
CA LEU A 98 12.25 6.21 -6.42
C LEU A 98 11.86 6.75 -5.04
N THR A 99 12.38 7.93 -4.66
CA THR A 99 11.99 8.61 -3.42
C THR A 99 10.52 9.01 -3.47
N VAL A 100 10.07 9.61 -4.57
CA VAL A 100 8.66 9.99 -4.74
C VAL A 100 7.73 8.77 -4.73
N LEU A 101 8.13 7.66 -5.32
CA LEU A 101 7.35 6.41 -5.25
C LEU A 101 7.24 5.88 -3.82
N GLN A 102 8.30 6.02 -3.02
CA GLN A 102 8.26 5.68 -1.60
C GLN A 102 7.33 6.62 -0.83
N ASP A 103 7.39 7.93 -1.09
CA ASP A 103 6.50 8.91 -0.47
C ASP A 103 5.02 8.62 -0.83
N PHE A 104 4.72 8.30 -2.08
CA PHE A 104 3.37 7.91 -2.50
C PHE A 104 2.91 6.64 -1.78
N ASN A 105 3.80 5.66 -1.63
CA ASN A 105 3.49 4.45 -0.87
C ASN A 105 3.17 4.75 0.59
N GLU A 106 3.92 5.63 1.26
CA GLU A 106 3.67 6.01 2.65
C GLU A 106 2.38 6.82 2.82
N ILE A 107 2.12 7.78 1.92
CA ILE A 107 0.87 8.56 1.89
C ILE A 107 -0.34 7.62 1.80
N ASP A 108 -0.29 6.62 0.94
CA ASP A 108 -1.37 5.67 0.77
C ASP A 108 -1.46 4.66 1.92
N GLN A 109 -0.35 4.18 2.41
CA GLN A 109 -0.29 3.24 3.53
C GLN A 109 -0.90 3.82 4.81
N HIS A 110 -0.69 5.12 5.04
CA HIS A 110 -1.24 5.84 6.18
C HIS A 110 -2.59 6.50 5.91
N LEU A 111 -3.19 6.26 4.75
CA LEU A 111 -4.48 6.82 4.33
C LEU A 111 -4.53 8.36 4.40
N ILE A 112 -3.39 9.02 4.20
CA ILE A 112 -3.29 10.48 4.28
C ILE A 112 -4.12 11.11 3.15
N ASN A 113 -4.80 12.22 3.45
CA ASN A 113 -5.51 12.99 2.43
C ASN A 113 -4.50 13.67 1.50
N THR A 114 -4.43 13.20 0.27
CA THR A 114 -3.44 13.64 -0.71
C THR A 114 -3.57 15.12 -1.07
N LYS A 115 -4.78 15.63 -1.15
CA LYS A 115 -5.00 17.06 -1.42
C LYS A 115 -4.47 17.94 -0.29
N GLU A 116 -4.73 17.55 0.95
CA GLU A 116 -4.30 18.31 2.12
C GLU A 116 -2.78 18.27 2.31
N ILE A 117 -2.15 17.10 2.14
CA ILE A 117 -0.70 16.97 2.34
C ILE A 117 0.09 17.78 1.29
N PHE A 118 -0.31 17.76 0.02
CA PHE A 118 0.39 18.53 -1.01
C PHE A 118 0.16 20.04 -0.86
N ILE A 119 -1.02 20.47 -0.41
CA ILE A 119 -1.29 21.87 -0.05
C ILE A 119 -0.42 22.28 1.15
N TYR A 120 -0.38 21.44 2.19
CA TYR A 120 0.39 21.70 3.40
C TYR A 120 1.91 21.80 3.13
N LEU A 121 2.46 20.90 2.32
CA LEU A 121 3.86 20.98 1.91
C LEU A 121 4.17 22.28 1.17
N ARG A 122 3.30 22.68 0.26
CA ARG A 122 3.40 23.96 -0.44
C ARG A 122 3.36 25.16 0.52
N ASP A 123 2.46 25.12 1.49
CA ASP A 123 2.25 26.24 2.43
C ASP A 123 3.35 26.33 3.48
N ILE A 124 3.91 25.22 3.97
CA ILE A 124 5.12 25.19 4.81
C ILE A 124 6.28 25.89 4.12
N GLU A 125 6.52 25.57 2.85
CA GLU A 125 7.59 26.22 2.11
C GLU A 125 7.35 27.72 1.96
N ARG A 126 6.11 28.18 1.76
CA ARG A 126 5.76 29.61 1.79
C ARG A 126 6.06 30.24 3.15
N LEU A 127 5.73 29.60 4.26
CA LEU A 127 5.98 30.09 5.62
C LEU A 127 7.48 30.12 5.94
N ARG A 128 8.26 29.16 5.50
CA ARG A 128 9.74 29.18 5.61
C ARG A 128 10.35 30.42 4.97
N LYS A 129 9.83 30.88 3.84
CA LYS A 129 10.25 32.14 3.20
C LYS A 129 9.92 33.37 4.05
N TRP A 130 8.77 33.40 4.72
CA TRP A 130 8.37 34.54 5.55
C TRP A 130 9.16 34.65 6.84
N SER A 131 9.62 33.57 7.41
CA SER A 131 10.37 33.57 8.67
C SER A 131 11.83 34.01 8.54
N VAL A 132 12.39 34.00 7.35
CA VAL A 132 13.74 34.52 7.08
C VAL A 132 13.65 36.00 6.72
N LYS A 133 13.65 36.85 7.75
CA LYS A 133 13.81 38.30 7.62
C LYS A 133 15.21 38.59 7.04
N GLY A 134 15.31 38.79 5.76
CA GLY A 134 16.52 39.21 5.08
C GLY A 134 16.43 38.90 3.61
N THR A 135 16.66 39.87 2.77
CA THR A 135 16.75 39.90 1.33
C THR A 135 17.18 38.57 0.66
N PHE A 136 16.33 37.57 0.71
CA PHE A 136 16.50 36.38 -0.12
C PHE A 136 16.04 36.74 -1.53
N LYS A 137 16.96 36.95 -2.45
CA LYS A 137 16.67 36.86 -3.87
C LYS A 137 16.12 35.47 -4.12
N GLU A 138 14.90 35.40 -4.61
CA GLU A 138 14.28 34.14 -5.06
C GLU A 138 15.18 33.54 -6.15
N THR A 139 15.99 32.55 -5.76
CA THR A 139 16.85 31.84 -6.72
C THR A 139 15.95 30.97 -7.58
N GLU A 140 16.31 30.79 -8.87
CA GLU A 140 15.60 29.88 -9.79
C GLU A 140 15.35 28.51 -9.14
N LEU A 141 16.33 27.99 -8.42
CA LEU A 141 16.25 26.72 -7.69
C LEU A 141 15.04 26.63 -6.73
N ILE A 142 14.66 27.72 -6.09
CA ILE A 142 13.53 27.77 -5.15
C ILE A 142 12.20 27.80 -5.91
N LYS A 143 12.15 28.51 -7.05
CA LYS A 143 10.97 28.50 -7.93
C LYS A 143 10.72 27.11 -8.50
N ASP A 144 11.77 26.43 -8.92
CA ASP A 144 11.72 25.07 -9.46
C ASP A 144 11.21 24.07 -8.41
N HIS A 145 11.63 24.23 -7.14
CA HIS A 145 11.16 23.38 -6.05
C HIS A 145 9.65 23.56 -5.76
N TYR A 146 9.12 24.80 -5.80
CA TYR A 146 7.68 25.03 -5.65
C TYR A 146 6.88 24.44 -6.80
N PHE A 147 7.36 24.67 -8.00
CA PHE A 147 6.73 24.15 -9.19
C PHE A 147 6.70 22.62 -9.18
N PHE A 148 7.75 21.99 -8.65
CA PHE A 148 7.80 20.54 -8.44
C PHE A 148 6.75 20.06 -7.44
N LEU A 149 6.60 20.72 -6.27
CA LEU A 149 5.60 20.37 -5.27
C LEU A 149 4.16 20.53 -5.78
N GLU A 150 3.89 21.55 -6.58
CA GLU A 150 2.58 21.72 -7.24
C GLU A 150 2.30 20.58 -8.23
N LYS A 151 3.32 20.09 -8.91
CA LYS A 151 3.19 18.98 -9.86
C LYS A 151 3.04 17.62 -9.19
N LEU A 152 3.58 17.43 -7.98
CA LEU A 152 3.51 16.14 -7.27
C LEU A 152 2.08 15.62 -7.14
N ASN A 153 1.13 16.49 -6.87
CA ASN A 153 -0.28 16.10 -6.80
C ASN A 153 -0.81 15.60 -8.15
N ASN A 154 -0.40 16.22 -9.24
CA ASN A 154 -0.78 15.82 -10.59
C ASN A 154 -0.14 14.47 -10.96
N TYR A 155 1.15 14.28 -10.63
CA TYR A 155 1.84 13.01 -10.83
C TYR A 155 1.19 11.89 -10.02
N TYR A 156 0.91 12.15 -8.74
CA TYR A 156 0.24 11.20 -7.88
C TYR A 156 -1.11 10.76 -8.46
N ASN A 157 -1.99 11.73 -8.79
CA ASN A 157 -3.34 11.42 -9.27
C ASN A 157 -3.31 10.65 -10.61
N ALA A 158 -2.47 11.08 -11.54
CA ALA A 158 -2.34 10.42 -12.84
C ALA A 158 -1.77 9.00 -12.70
N PHE A 159 -0.75 8.84 -11.86
CA PHE A 159 -0.14 7.54 -11.62
C PHE A 159 -1.06 6.59 -10.84
N TYR A 160 -1.75 7.10 -9.82
CA TYR A 160 -2.73 6.36 -9.05
C TYR A 160 -3.83 5.77 -9.97
N GLN A 161 -4.43 6.61 -10.82
CA GLN A 161 -5.45 6.16 -11.76
C GLN A 161 -4.92 5.13 -12.76
N PHE A 162 -3.75 5.37 -13.32
CA PHE A 162 -3.10 4.44 -14.24
C PHE A 162 -2.86 3.05 -13.62
N LEU A 163 -2.43 3.02 -12.36
CA LEU A 163 -2.21 1.77 -11.63
C LEU A 163 -3.51 1.01 -11.38
N LEU A 164 -4.58 1.73 -11.01
CA LEU A 164 -5.90 1.14 -10.84
C LEU A 164 -6.45 0.55 -12.14
N ASP A 165 -6.30 1.25 -13.26
CA ASP A 165 -6.75 0.77 -14.57
C ASP A 165 -6.03 -0.53 -14.98
N LYS A 166 -4.83 -0.74 -14.47
CA LYS A 166 -4.05 -1.96 -14.69
C LYS A 166 -4.21 -3.03 -13.59
N ASN A 167 -5.03 -2.78 -12.58
CA ASN A 167 -5.19 -3.63 -11.41
C ASN A 167 -3.85 -3.99 -10.72
N MET A 168 -2.91 -3.05 -10.70
CA MET A 168 -1.59 -3.22 -10.08
C MET A 168 -1.23 -2.02 -9.21
N GLY A 169 -0.27 -2.20 -8.29
CA GLY A 169 0.18 -1.09 -7.47
C GLY A 169 1.26 -1.44 -6.47
N TYR A 170 1.69 -0.44 -5.74
CA TYR A 170 2.54 -0.58 -4.56
C TYR A 170 1.68 -0.92 -3.33
N GLN A 171 2.33 -1.32 -2.26
CA GLN A 171 1.66 -1.84 -1.05
C GLN A 171 0.68 -0.83 -0.42
N GLY A 172 1.05 0.44 -0.33
CA GLY A 172 0.19 1.49 0.22
C GLY A 172 -1.11 1.66 -0.59
N LEU A 173 -1.02 1.65 -1.94
CA LEU A 173 -2.18 1.71 -2.82
C LEU A 173 -3.11 0.51 -2.59
N MET A 174 -2.56 -0.70 -2.43
CA MET A 174 -3.34 -1.88 -2.10
C MET A 174 -4.10 -1.68 -0.78
N TYR A 175 -3.45 -1.14 0.26
CA TYR A 175 -4.08 -0.87 1.55
C TYR A 175 -5.16 0.19 1.47
N ARG A 176 -4.91 1.28 0.75
CA ARG A 176 -5.91 2.34 0.51
C ARG A 176 -7.14 1.80 -0.22
N GLU A 177 -6.97 1.01 -1.26
CA GLU A 177 -8.09 0.39 -1.97
C GLU A 177 -8.81 -0.66 -1.14
N ALA A 178 -8.09 -1.46 -0.37
CA ALA A 178 -8.69 -2.42 0.55
C ALA A 178 -9.54 -1.72 1.62
N SER A 179 -9.06 -0.60 2.18
CA SER A 179 -9.82 0.17 3.19
C SER A 179 -11.15 0.71 2.65
N LYS A 180 -11.23 1.05 1.37
CA LYS A 180 -12.46 1.49 0.72
C LYS A 180 -13.45 0.34 0.48
N LYS A 181 -12.94 -0.86 0.25
CA LYS A 181 -13.73 -2.02 -0.21
C LYS A 181 -14.05 -3.03 0.90
N VAL A 182 -13.40 -2.93 2.07
CA VAL A 182 -13.51 -3.95 3.13
C VAL A 182 -14.95 -4.16 3.60
N ALA A 183 -15.75 -3.12 3.76
CA ALA A 183 -17.14 -3.24 4.19
C ALA A 183 -17.99 -4.05 3.19
N ALA A 184 -17.85 -3.76 1.89
CA ALA A 184 -18.53 -4.51 0.83
C ALA A 184 -18.00 -5.95 0.74
N PHE A 185 -16.69 -6.15 0.90
CA PHE A 185 -16.08 -7.47 0.90
C PHE A 185 -16.64 -8.34 2.04
N LEU A 186 -16.73 -7.83 3.26
CA LEU A 186 -17.31 -8.54 4.39
C LEU A 186 -18.80 -8.80 4.19
N GLY A 187 -19.54 -7.84 3.64
CA GLY A 187 -20.96 -8.01 3.32
C GLY A 187 -21.22 -9.12 2.28
N ASN A 188 -20.30 -9.33 1.34
CA ASN A 188 -20.39 -10.40 0.33
C ASN A 188 -19.87 -11.76 0.83
N ASN A 189 -19.23 -11.83 2.01
CA ASN A 189 -18.65 -13.04 2.60
C ASN A 189 -19.20 -13.26 4.01
N THR A 190 -20.50 -13.07 4.21
CA THR A 190 -21.17 -13.20 5.53
C THR A 190 -21.16 -14.61 6.08
N ASP A 191 -20.99 -15.62 5.24
CA ASP A 191 -20.82 -17.03 5.58
C ASP A 191 -19.41 -17.36 6.12
N LYS A 192 -18.42 -16.51 5.83
CA LYS A 192 -17.03 -16.70 6.26
C LYS A 192 -16.73 -16.03 7.60
N LYS A 193 -15.86 -16.65 8.39
CA LYS A 193 -15.26 -16.13 9.63
C LYS A 193 -13.78 -15.87 9.37
N PHE A 194 -13.34 -14.63 9.60
CA PHE A 194 -11.95 -14.19 9.44
C PHE A 194 -11.27 -14.04 10.79
#